data_be7c39665b5a1c94e670c98ebbd00d05
#
_entry.id   be7c39665b5a1c94e670c98ebbd00d05
#
_cell.length_a   1.000
_cell.length_b   1.000
_cell.length_c   1.000
_cell.angle_alpha   90.00
_cell.angle_beta   90.00
_cell.angle_gamma   90.00
#
_symmetry.space_group_name_H-M   'P 1'
#
loop_
_entity.id
_entity.type
_entity.pdbx_description
1 polymer ?
#
loop_
_entity_poly.entity_id
_entity_poly.type
_entity_poly.pdbx_seq_one_letter_code
_entity_poly.pdbx_strand_id
1 'polypeptide(L)'
;MSYPLDSFVAVPLSCELYARLAARFPARVSSLVEDVLNDFLERTADEDRPAPRSGVKWESLFLPSGTLARTRYHGEEKQAEVIDAQIVWQGEAYPSFGSLANAMRGNTSNNAWKVLELKRPTDAQWQPAYLLRN
;
A
#
# COMPACT_ATOMS: atom_id res chain seq x y z
N MET A 1 -3.35 -12.03 -35.60
CA MET A 1 -4.76 -11.94 -35.22
C MET A 1 -5.22 -10.50 -35.36
N SER A 2 -6.27 -10.27 -36.12
CA SER A 2 -6.75 -8.91 -36.29
C SER A 2 -7.99 -8.70 -35.46
N TYR A 3 -8.02 -7.59 -34.72
CA TYR A 3 -9.15 -7.19 -33.90
C TYR A 3 -9.96 -6.13 -34.60
N PRO A 4 -11.29 -6.06 -34.34
CA PRO A 4 -12.08 -4.94 -34.85
C PRO A 4 -11.52 -3.62 -34.29
N LEU A 5 -11.65 -2.55 -35.07
CA LEU A 5 -11.15 -1.24 -34.63
C LEU A 5 -11.80 -0.74 -33.35
N ASP A 6 -13.04 -1.14 -33.08
CA ASP A 6 -13.73 -0.76 -31.85
C ASP A 6 -13.23 -1.51 -30.61
N SER A 7 -12.34 -2.50 -30.82
CA SER A 7 -11.68 -3.21 -29.71
C SER A 7 -10.41 -2.51 -29.23
N PHE A 8 -10.04 -1.39 -29.83
CA PHE A 8 -8.82 -0.67 -29.49
C PHE A 8 -9.13 0.65 -28.81
N VAL A 9 -8.23 1.01 -27.89
CA VAL A 9 -8.26 2.34 -27.27
C VAL A 9 -7.00 3.09 -27.68
N ALA A 10 -7.09 4.41 -27.74
CA ALA A 10 -5.93 5.23 -28.05
C ALA A 10 -5.21 5.58 -26.77
N VAL A 11 -3.90 5.28 -26.72
CA VAL A 11 -3.03 5.64 -25.61
C VAL A 11 -1.93 6.54 -26.14
N PRO A 12 -1.81 7.77 -25.65
CA PRO A 12 -0.78 8.67 -26.16
C PRO A 12 0.61 8.22 -25.74
N LEU A 13 1.52 8.17 -26.70
CA LEU A 13 2.94 7.97 -26.47
C LEU A 13 3.67 9.22 -26.92
N SER A 14 4.79 9.54 -26.27
CA SER A 14 5.59 10.66 -26.73
C SER A 14 6.15 10.35 -28.14
N CYS A 15 6.27 11.40 -28.95
CA CYS A 15 6.82 11.23 -30.30
C CYS A 15 8.26 10.68 -30.24
N GLU A 16 9.02 11.07 -29.25
CA GLU A 16 10.38 10.58 -29.05
C GLU A 16 10.39 9.08 -28.80
N LEU A 17 9.55 8.59 -27.90
CA LEU A 17 9.48 7.16 -27.61
C LEU A 17 9.02 6.37 -28.83
N TYR A 18 7.98 6.87 -29.53
CA TYR A 18 7.49 6.23 -30.73
C TYR A 18 8.57 6.14 -31.80
N ALA A 19 9.30 7.25 -32.02
CA ALA A 19 10.37 7.27 -33.02
C ALA A 19 11.47 6.26 -32.70
N ARG A 20 11.82 6.10 -31.42
CA ARG A 20 12.82 5.12 -31.00
C ARG A 20 12.34 3.69 -31.23
N LEU A 21 11.09 3.41 -30.96
CA LEU A 21 10.48 2.10 -31.20
C LEU A 21 10.41 1.81 -32.71
N ALA A 22 9.97 2.77 -33.48
CA ALA A 22 9.84 2.60 -34.93
C ALA A 22 11.19 2.42 -35.62
N ALA A 23 12.24 3.08 -35.09
CA ALA A 23 13.59 2.94 -35.64
C ALA A 23 14.14 1.52 -35.44
N ARG A 24 13.83 0.89 -34.31
CA ARG A 24 14.31 -0.46 -33.98
C ARG A 24 13.38 -1.56 -34.51
N PHE A 25 12.10 -1.30 -34.58
CA PHE A 25 11.09 -2.30 -34.94
C PHE A 25 10.11 -1.72 -35.96
N PRO A 26 10.58 -1.39 -37.19
CA PRO A 26 9.70 -0.83 -38.21
C PRO A 26 8.58 -1.80 -38.55
N ALA A 27 7.38 -1.29 -38.69
CA ALA A 27 6.16 -2.05 -38.99
C ALA A 27 5.68 -3.00 -37.89
N ARG A 28 6.29 -2.95 -36.69
CA ARG A 28 5.93 -3.84 -35.57
C ARG A 28 5.59 -3.10 -34.28
N VAL A 29 5.50 -1.78 -34.31
CA VAL A 29 5.37 -1.01 -33.07
C VAL A 29 4.12 -1.43 -32.27
N SER A 30 2.97 -1.55 -32.93
CA SER A 30 1.71 -1.88 -32.22
C SER A 30 1.75 -3.28 -31.60
N SER A 31 2.18 -4.29 -32.38
CA SER A 31 2.24 -5.64 -31.85
C SER A 31 3.32 -5.79 -30.78
N LEU A 32 4.45 -5.08 -30.95
CA LEU A 32 5.50 -5.09 -29.95
C LEU A 32 5.04 -4.50 -28.62
N VAL A 33 4.32 -3.36 -28.66
CA VAL A 33 3.79 -2.74 -27.45
C VAL A 33 2.81 -3.68 -26.75
N GLU A 34 1.93 -4.33 -27.49
CA GLU A 34 1.01 -5.29 -26.89
C GLU A 34 1.73 -6.47 -26.27
N ASP A 35 2.70 -7.04 -26.98
CA ASP A 35 3.44 -8.19 -26.47
C ASP A 35 4.21 -7.86 -25.20
N VAL A 36 4.86 -6.71 -25.16
CA VAL A 36 5.61 -6.26 -23.99
C VAL A 36 4.69 -6.03 -22.79
N LEU A 37 3.56 -5.37 -23.03
CA LEU A 37 2.62 -5.08 -21.95
C LEU A 37 1.95 -6.36 -21.42
N ASN A 38 1.60 -7.27 -22.31
CA ASN A 38 1.04 -8.57 -21.91
C ASN A 38 2.04 -9.36 -21.09
N ASP A 39 3.29 -9.40 -21.51
CA ASP A 39 4.37 -10.07 -20.78
C ASP A 39 4.58 -9.43 -19.40
N PHE A 40 4.55 -8.09 -19.35
CA PHE A 40 4.69 -7.36 -18.09
C PHE A 40 3.54 -7.72 -17.14
N LEU A 41 2.30 -7.74 -17.64
CA LEU A 41 1.14 -8.08 -16.81
C LEU A 41 1.22 -9.52 -16.30
N GLU A 42 1.65 -10.46 -17.12
CA GLU A 42 1.81 -11.84 -16.70
C GLU A 42 2.90 -12.00 -15.63
N ARG A 43 4.03 -11.35 -15.83
CA ARG A 43 5.14 -11.42 -14.86
C ARG A 43 4.81 -10.78 -13.54
N THR A 44 3.97 -9.73 -13.55
CA THR A 44 3.63 -8.98 -12.35
C THR A 44 2.28 -9.38 -11.76
N ALA A 45 1.62 -10.40 -12.31
CA ALA A 45 0.32 -10.82 -11.82
C ALA A 45 0.33 -11.18 -10.34
N ASP A 46 1.40 -11.83 -9.87
CA ASP A 46 1.54 -12.18 -8.46
C ASP A 46 1.88 -10.95 -7.60
N GLU A 47 2.57 -9.98 -8.16
CA GLU A 47 2.90 -8.72 -7.48
C GLU A 47 1.68 -7.81 -7.40
N ASP A 48 0.78 -7.95 -8.37
CA ASP A 48 -0.48 -7.20 -8.43
C ASP A 48 -1.59 -7.83 -7.61
N ARG A 49 -1.28 -8.84 -6.84
CA ARG A 49 -2.23 -9.29 -5.85
C ARG A 49 -2.65 -8.06 -5.02
N PRO A 50 -3.91 -8.02 -4.55
CA PRO A 50 -4.35 -6.93 -3.72
C PRO A 50 -3.61 -6.94 -2.40
N ALA A 51 -2.28 -6.92 -2.47
CA ALA A 51 -1.49 -6.42 -1.39
C ALA A 51 -1.95 -4.98 -1.23
N PRO A 52 -2.37 -4.60 -0.03
CA PRO A 52 -2.77 -3.23 0.16
C PRO A 52 -1.60 -2.34 -0.21
N ARG A 53 -1.78 -1.63 -1.33
CA ARG A 53 -0.76 -0.71 -1.84
C ARG A 53 -0.70 0.54 -0.99
N SER A 54 -1.77 0.82 -0.25
CA SER A 54 -1.83 1.91 0.69
C SER A 54 -1.58 1.40 2.09
N GLY A 55 -1.03 2.25 2.91
CA GLY A 55 -0.70 1.96 4.27
C GLY A 55 0.16 3.06 4.84
N VAL A 56 0.67 2.86 6.05
CA VAL A 56 1.55 3.82 6.69
C VAL A 56 2.89 3.16 7.00
N LYS A 57 3.93 3.97 7.00
CA LYS A 57 5.25 3.50 7.35
C LYS A 57 5.61 4.05 8.72
N TRP A 58 5.98 3.16 9.62
CA TRP A 58 6.42 3.51 10.96
C TRP A 58 7.89 3.12 11.08
N GLU A 59 8.77 4.10 10.94
CA GLU A 59 10.20 3.86 10.75
C GLU A 59 10.39 2.96 9.53
N SER A 60 11.01 1.80 9.69
CA SER A 60 11.19 0.84 8.58
C SER A 60 10.07 -0.17 8.45
N LEU A 61 9.10 -0.15 9.37
CA LEU A 61 7.98 -1.08 9.37
C LEU A 61 6.83 -0.55 8.53
N PHE A 62 6.41 -1.30 7.52
CA PHE A 62 5.26 -0.95 6.71
C PHE A 62 4.01 -1.63 7.27
N LEU A 63 2.97 -0.83 7.53
CA LEU A 63 1.70 -1.32 8.04
C LEU A 63 0.61 -1.05 6.99
N PRO A 64 0.13 -2.09 6.31
CA PRO A 64 -0.84 -1.91 5.25
C PRO A 64 -2.21 -1.47 5.78
N SER A 65 -3.03 -0.94 4.89
CA SER A 65 -4.43 -0.62 5.20
C SER A 65 -5.13 -1.88 5.72
N GLY A 66 -5.91 -1.72 6.78
CA GLY A 66 -6.53 -2.86 7.47
C GLY A 66 -5.77 -3.30 8.72
N THR A 67 -4.56 -2.76 8.95
CA THR A 67 -3.82 -3.02 10.19
C THR A 67 -4.56 -2.41 11.36
N LEU A 68 -4.69 -3.17 12.43
CA LEU A 68 -5.30 -2.69 13.67
C LEU A 68 -4.21 -2.40 14.69
N ALA A 69 -4.41 -1.35 15.48
CA ALA A 69 -3.53 -0.99 16.59
C ALA A 69 -4.38 -0.90 17.85
N ARG A 70 -3.87 -1.40 18.95
CA ARG A 70 -4.58 -1.32 20.22
C ARG A 70 -3.65 -1.02 21.36
N THR A 71 -4.24 -0.44 22.41
CA THR A 71 -3.56 -0.24 23.69
C THR A 71 -4.56 -0.40 24.81
N ARG A 72 -4.07 -0.72 25.99
CA ARG A 72 -4.88 -0.72 27.20
C ARG A 72 -4.45 0.42 28.09
N TYR A 73 -5.43 1.15 28.59
CA TYR A 73 -5.19 2.28 29.48
C TYR A 73 -6.29 2.34 30.51
N HIS A 74 -5.92 2.26 31.78
CA HIS A 74 -6.87 2.21 32.90
C HIS A 74 -7.94 1.12 32.75
N GLY A 75 -7.51 -0.06 32.28
CA GLY A 75 -8.41 -1.20 32.11
C GLY A 75 -9.26 -1.17 30.85
N GLU A 76 -9.21 -0.10 30.07
CA GLU A 76 -9.96 0.01 28.81
C GLU A 76 -9.07 -0.29 27.61
N GLU A 77 -9.55 -1.13 26.72
CA GLU A 77 -8.90 -1.39 25.47
C GLU A 77 -9.39 -0.41 24.43
N LYS A 78 -8.48 0.23 23.73
CA LYS A 78 -8.78 1.16 22.65
C LYS A 78 -8.12 0.68 21.39
N GLN A 79 -8.86 0.69 20.26
CA GLN A 79 -8.38 0.21 18.98
C GLN A 79 -8.48 1.30 17.93
N ALA A 80 -7.44 1.36 17.10
CA ALA A 80 -7.39 2.22 15.93
C ALA A 80 -7.12 1.36 14.69
N GLU A 81 -7.31 1.93 13.51
CA GLU A 81 -7.13 1.21 12.26
C GLU A 81 -6.35 2.06 11.27
N VAL A 82 -5.51 1.38 10.47
CA VAL A 82 -4.90 2.01 9.31
C VAL A 82 -5.89 1.93 8.17
N ILE A 83 -6.33 3.08 7.69
CA ILE A 83 -7.26 3.19 6.55
C ILE A 83 -6.54 3.98 5.46
N ASP A 84 -6.30 3.33 4.32
CA ASP A 84 -5.47 3.86 3.25
C ASP A 84 -4.09 4.26 3.79
N ALA A 85 -3.69 5.50 3.67
CA ALA A 85 -2.40 5.98 4.17
C ALA A 85 -2.53 6.77 5.47
N GLN A 86 -3.61 6.52 6.24
CA GLN A 86 -3.89 7.27 7.45
C GLN A 86 -4.08 6.34 8.65
N ILE A 87 -3.73 6.85 9.82
CA ILE A 87 -4.00 6.18 11.09
C ILE A 87 -5.27 6.82 11.65
N VAL A 88 -6.33 6.04 11.81
CA VAL A 88 -7.66 6.57 12.19
C VAL A 88 -8.11 5.97 13.51
N TRP A 89 -8.50 6.82 14.44
CA TRP A 89 -9.09 6.44 15.71
C TRP A 89 -10.27 7.36 16.03
N GLN A 90 -11.44 6.77 16.27
CA GLN A 90 -12.67 7.49 16.55
C GLN A 90 -12.99 8.53 15.47
N GLY A 91 -12.76 8.18 14.21
CA GLY A 91 -13.05 9.06 13.10
C GLY A 91 -12.04 10.17 12.84
N GLU A 92 -10.96 10.24 13.63
CA GLU A 92 -9.92 11.24 13.45
C GLU A 92 -8.63 10.61 12.95
N ALA A 93 -7.95 11.29 12.03
CA ALA A 93 -6.66 10.86 11.50
C ALA A 93 -5.53 11.43 12.37
N TYR A 94 -4.52 10.60 12.63
CA TYR A 94 -3.35 10.98 13.43
C TYR A 94 -2.10 10.95 12.56
N PRO A 95 -1.18 11.90 12.76
CA PRO A 95 0.02 11.99 11.91
C PRO A 95 1.07 10.92 12.19
N SER A 96 1.00 10.26 13.35
CA SER A 96 1.98 9.24 13.73
C SER A 96 1.39 8.30 14.78
N PHE A 97 2.02 7.13 14.93
CA PHE A 97 1.65 6.20 16.00
C PHE A 97 1.97 6.77 17.38
N GLY A 98 2.99 7.62 17.47
CA GLY A 98 3.28 8.33 18.72
C GLY A 98 2.13 9.23 19.13
N SER A 99 1.63 10.05 18.22
CA SER A 99 0.46 10.91 18.48
C SER A 99 -0.76 10.08 18.82
N LEU A 100 -0.98 8.98 18.09
CA LEU A 100 -2.10 8.08 18.35
C LEU A 100 -2.03 7.50 19.76
N ALA A 101 -0.88 6.93 20.13
CA ALA A 101 -0.72 6.33 21.45
C ALA A 101 -0.96 7.34 22.56
N ASN A 102 -0.45 8.55 22.40
CA ASN A 102 -0.64 9.60 23.39
C ASN A 102 -2.12 9.96 23.53
N ALA A 103 -2.83 10.10 22.43
CA ALA A 103 -4.26 10.43 22.46
C ALA A 103 -5.09 9.30 23.07
N MET A 104 -4.80 8.05 22.71
CA MET A 104 -5.53 6.89 23.23
C MET A 104 -5.30 6.69 24.74
N ARG A 105 -4.21 7.19 25.27
CA ARG A 105 -3.82 7.04 26.67
C ARG A 105 -4.00 8.34 27.44
N GLY A 106 -5.05 9.08 27.14
CA GLY A 106 -5.42 10.26 27.89
C GLY A 106 -4.55 11.48 27.69
N ASN A 107 -3.96 11.62 26.50
CA ASN A 107 -3.08 12.73 26.13
C ASN A 107 -1.82 12.79 26.99
N THR A 108 -1.29 11.61 27.34
CA THR A 108 -0.03 11.47 28.07
C THR A 108 1.11 11.19 27.09
N SER A 109 2.34 11.33 27.57
CA SER A 109 3.52 11.04 26.76
C SER A 109 3.88 9.54 26.90
N ASN A 110 3.92 8.82 25.77
CA ASN A 110 4.15 7.38 25.77
C ASN A 110 5.13 6.98 24.68
N ASN A 111 5.84 5.86 24.92
CA ASN A 111 6.61 5.22 23.86
C ASN A 111 5.65 4.27 23.13
N ALA A 112 5.23 4.65 21.91
CA ALA A 112 4.26 3.90 21.15
C ALA A 112 4.70 2.45 20.89
N TRP A 113 6.00 2.22 20.68
CA TRP A 113 6.52 0.87 20.49
C TRP A 113 6.26 -0.06 21.67
N LYS A 114 6.21 0.51 22.87
CA LYS A 114 6.01 -0.28 24.11
C LYS A 114 4.53 -0.44 24.46
N VAL A 115 3.69 0.53 24.12
CA VAL A 115 2.29 0.52 24.58
C VAL A 115 1.30 0.00 23.55
N LEU A 116 1.69 -0.09 22.26
CA LEU A 116 0.80 -0.54 21.21
C LEU A 116 1.04 -2.00 20.87
N GLU A 117 -0.06 -2.68 20.55
CA GLU A 117 -0.05 -3.98 19.90
C GLU A 117 -0.64 -3.80 18.50
N LEU A 118 -0.12 -4.53 17.54
CA LEU A 118 -0.51 -4.42 16.14
C LEU A 118 -1.00 -5.75 15.61
N LYS A 119 -1.97 -5.69 14.73
CA LYS A 119 -2.43 -6.85 13.99
C LYS A 119 -2.60 -6.47 12.52
N ARG A 120 -1.66 -6.92 11.70
CA ARG A 120 -1.71 -6.69 10.25
C ARG A 120 -2.75 -7.64 9.64
N PRO A 121 -3.27 -7.35 8.43
CA PRO A 121 -4.23 -8.24 7.78
C PRO A 121 -3.73 -9.67 7.62
N THR A 122 -2.41 -9.85 7.53
CA THR A 122 -1.80 -11.19 7.40
C THR A 122 -1.50 -11.85 8.74
N ASP A 123 -1.66 -11.16 9.86
CA ASP A 123 -1.36 -11.70 11.18
C ASP A 123 -2.54 -12.47 11.73
N ALA A 124 -2.27 -13.65 12.28
CA ALA A 124 -3.30 -14.45 12.95
C ALA A 124 -3.61 -13.93 14.35
N GLN A 125 -2.66 -13.26 14.97
CA GLN A 125 -2.76 -12.82 16.36
C GLN A 125 -2.16 -11.42 16.52
N TRP A 126 -2.55 -10.76 17.61
CA TRP A 126 -1.96 -9.49 17.99
C TRP A 126 -0.50 -9.68 18.39
N GLN A 127 0.34 -8.72 18.01
CA GLN A 127 1.75 -8.74 18.33
C GLN A 127 2.17 -7.41 18.93
N PRO A 128 2.99 -7.41 20.00
CA PRO A 128 3.52 -6.16 20.50
C PRO A 128 4.32 -5.43 19.42
N ALA A 129 4.13 -4.12 19.32
CA ALA A 129 4.79 -3.33 18.28
C ALA A 129 6.32 -3.45 18.36
N TYR A 130 6.89 -3.51 19.55
CA TYR A 130 8.35 -3.58 19.70
C TYR A 130 8.94 -4.86 19.08
N LEU A 131 8.17 -5.94 18.98
CA LEU A 131 8.63 -7.16 18.33
C LEU A 131 8.71 -7.04 16.81
N LEU A 132 7.96 -6.12 16.24
CA LEU A 132 7.94 -5.89 14.78
C LEU A 132 8.96 -4.82 14.35
N ARG A 133 9.53 -4.12 15.32
CA ARG A 133 10.54 -3.08 15.06
C ARG A 133 11.86 -3.74 14.66
N ASN A 134 12.42 -3.27 13.55
CA ASN A 134 13.73 -3.74 13.08
C ASN A 134 14.87 -2.93 13.66
#